data_4ddaae6389fd9ddf99ef9fa0cf505534
#
_entry.id   4ddaae6389fd9ddf99ef9fa0cf505534
#
_cell.length_a   1.000
_cell.length_b   1.000
_cell.length_c   1.000
_cell.angle_alpha   90.00
_cell.angle_beta   90.00
_cell.angle_gamma   90.00
#
_symmetry.space_group_name_H-M   'P 1'
#
loop_
_entity.id
_entity.type
_entity.pdbx_description
1 polymer ?
#
loop_
_entity_poly.entity_id
_entity_poly.type
_entity_poly.pdbx_seq_one_letter_code
_entity_poly.pdbx_strand_id
1 'polypeptide(L)'
;MLISIGSNYLAPAHMEQVKDLLTEVFGDNILFSSVIQTQAVGIDSPDFLNCVAAFTTPLDYTHVRNHLKHMETVCGNTPAKRKHNQVEMDIDILSFDGQHYHQKDWDRDYIQGLVKELEGHEVQDSTCSFNSINNHKNKRDK
;
A
#
# COMPACT_ATOMS: atom_id res chain seq x y z
N MET A 1 -8.04 3.40 -5.74
CA MET A 1 -7.54 2.03 -5.63
C MET A 1 -6.85 1.82 -4.29
N LEU A 2 -6.64 0.58 -3.92
CA LEU A 2 -6.02 0.20 -2.65
C LEU A 2 -4.89 -0.77 -2.92
N ILE A 3 -3.74 -0.54 -2.26
CA ILE A 3 -2.58 -1.44 -2.37
C ILE A 3 -2.13 -1.86 -0.97
N SER A 4 -1.52 -3.04 -0.88
CA SER A 4 -0.82 -3.48 0.33
C SER A 4 0.68 -3.42 0.08
N ILE A 5 1.43 -3.13 1.14
CA ILE A 5 2.87 -2.92 1.08
C ILE A 5 3.50 -3.70 2.23
N GLY A 6 4.50 -4.51 1.93
CA GLY A 6 5.17 -5.32 2.96
C GLY A 6 6.66 -5.48 2.71
N SER A 7 7.43 -5.60 3.79
CA SER A 7 8.87 -5.83 3.74
C SER A 7 9.33 -6.56 4.99
N ASN A 8 10.23 -7.53 4.83
CA ASN A 8 10.84 -8.23 5.96
C ASN A 8 12.36 -8.07 6.02
N TYR A 9 12.93 -7.18 5.22
CA TYR A 9 14.39 -6.98 5.18
C TYR A 9 14.69 -5.49 5.12
N LEU A 10 15.44 -4.98 6.09
CA LEU A 10 15.71 -3.55 6.25
C LEU A 10 14.40 -2.76 6.13
N ALA A 11 13.35 -3.30 6.75
CA ALA A 11 11.99 -2.90 6.48
C ALA A 11 11.70 -1.43 6.76
N PRO A 12 12.19 -0.83 7.86
CA PRO A 12 11.93 0.61 8.07
C PRO A 12 12.46 1.48 6.95
N ALA A 13 13.68 1.21 6.47
CA ALA A 13 14.27 1.99 5.38
C ALA A 13 13.52 1.77 4.06
N HIS A 14 13.17 0.52 3.76
CA HIS A 14 12.42 0.20 2.54
C HIS A 14 11.01 0.79 2.55
N MET A 15 10.35 0.85 3.72
CA MET A 15 9.04 1.48 3.82
C MET A 15 9.12 2.97 3.49
N GLU A 16 10.14 3.67 4.00
CA GLU A 16 10.33 5.09 3.67
C GLU A 16 10.62 5.27 2.19
N GLN A 17 11.48 4.43 1.64
CA GLN A 17 11.84 4.49 0.23
C GLN A 17 10.62 4.29 -0.68
N VAL A 18 9.78 3.30 -0.38
CA VAL A 18 8.63 3.01 -1.24
C VAL A 18 7.58 4.11 -1.16
N LYS A 19 7.41 4.73 0.01
CA LYS A 19 6.48 5.87 0.12
C LYS A 19 6.93 7.02 -0.77
N ASP A 20 8.23 7.30 -0.81
CA ASP A 20 8.77 8.33 -1.69
C ASP A 20 8.57 7.97 -3.16
N LEU A 21 8.83 6.72 -3.54
CA LEU A 21 8.63 6.25 -4.91
C LEU A 21 7.16 6.36 -5.33
N LEU A 22 6.25 5.97 -4.45
CA LEU A 22 4.81 6.06 -4.73
C LEU A 22 4.38 7.52 -4.92
N THR A 23 4.85 8.40 -4.06
CA THR A 23 4.52 9.83 -4.16
C THR A 23 5.07 10.43 -5.46
N GLU A 24 6.26 10.02 -5.84
CA GLU A 24 6.90 10.52 -7.07
C GLU A 24 6.09 10.13 -8.32
N VAL A 25 5.56 8.90 -8.36
CA VAL A 25 4.83 8.40 -9.53
C VAL A 25 3.35 8.80 -9.50
N PHE A 26 2.70 8.71 -8.35
CA PHE A 26 1.24 8.85 -8.24
C PHE A 26 0.79 10.15 -7.60
N GLY A 27 1.73 10.99 -7.12
CA GLY A 27 1.40 12.29 -6.54
C GLY A 27 1.25 12.27 -5.04
N ASP A 28 0.96 13.44 -4.48
CA ASP A 28 0.98 13.66 -3.03
C ASP A 28 -0.32 13.22 -2.34
N ASN A 29 -1.36 12.93 -3.10
CA ASN A 29 -2.69 12.62 -2.54
C ASN A 29 -2.85 11.14 -2.26
N ILE A 30 -1.83 10.54 -1.65
CA ILE A 30 -1.88 9.15 -1.23
C ILE A 30 -2.16 9.11 0.26
N LEU A 31 -3.15 8.33 0.65
CA LEU A 31 -3.48 8.12 2.05
C LEU A 31 -2.83 6.82 2.50
N PHE A 32 -1.88 6.91 3.43
CA PHE A 32 -1.19 5.74 3.99
C PHE A 32 -1.77 5.39 5.35
N SER A 33 -1.94 4.09 5.61
CA SER A 33 -2.26 3.62 6.96
C SER A 33 -1.02 3.67 7.86
N SER A 34 -1.22 3.36 9.13
CA SER A 34 -0.10 3.06 10.04
C SER A 34 0.71 1.89 9.47
N VAL A 35 1.99 1.85 9.83
CA VAL A 35 2.84 0.71 9.55
C VAL A 35 2.80 -0.20 10.79
N ILE A 36 2.48 -1.48 10.59
CA ILE A 36 2.41 -2.45 11.68
C ILE A 36 3.36 -3.61 11.43
N GLN A 37 3.76 -4.26 12.51
CA GLN A 37 4.61 -5.44 12.45
C GLN A 37 3.73 -6.69 12.52
N THR A 38 3.97 -7.65 11.62
CA THR A 38 3.24 -8.92 11.59
C THR A 38 4.21 -10.07 11.48
N GLN A 39 3.81 -11.25 11.98
CA GLN A 39 4.58 -12.46 11.79
C GLN A 39 4.41 -12.96 10.37
N ALA A 40 5.47 -13.58 9.84
CA ALA A 40 5.40 -14.22 8.53
C ALA A 40 4.41 -15.38 8.57
N VAL A 41 3.62 -15.51 7.50
CA VAL A 41 2.61 -16.56 7.38
C VAL A 41 3.08 -17.59 6.36
N GLY A 42 3.24 -18.84 6.83
CA GLY A 42 3.58 -19.94 5.95
C GLY A 42 5.04 -20.00 5.50
N ILE A 43 5.90 -19.12 6.00
CA ILE A 43 7.33 -19.13 5.68
C ILE A 43 8.13 -18.87 6.95
N ASP A 44 9.36 -19.37 6.95
CA ASP A 44 10.31 -19.13 8.03
C ASP A 44 11.14 -17.90 7.65
N SER A 45 10.78 -16.76 8.22
CA SER A 45 11.44 -15.49 7.91
C SER A 45 11.28 -14.53 9.07
N PRO A 46 12.04 -13.40 9.06
CA PRO A 46 11.78 -12.32 10.01
C PRO A 46 10.35 -11.78 9.86
N ASP A 47 9.90 -11.09 10.90
CA ASP A 47 8.60 -10.43 10.85
C ASP A 47 8.56 -9.38 9.73
N PHE A 48 7.38 -9.13 9.23
CA PHE A 48 7.14 -8.11 8.23
C PHE A 48 6.72 -6.80 8.86
N LEU A 49 7.06 -5.69 8.21
CA LEU A 49 6.32 -4.45 8.38
C LEU A 49 5.32 -4.34 7.23
N ASN A 50 4.12 -3.95 7.54
CA ASN A 50 3.02 -3.86 6.57
C ASN A 50 2.24 -2.57 6.74
N CYS A 51 1.76 -2.04 5.61
CA CYS A 51 0.76 -0.98 5.60
C CYS A 51 -0.09 -1.11 4.35
N VAL A 52 -1.15 -0.33 4.29
CA VAL A 52 -1.97 -0.21 3.07
C VAL A 52 -2.00 1.25 2.66
N ALA A 53 -2.29 1.50 1.39
CA ALA A 53 -2.37 2.86 0.87
C ALA A 53 -3.52 2.94 -0.14
N ALA A 54 -4.16 4.10 -0.17
CA ALA A 54 -5.27 4.38 -1.08
C ALA A 54 -4.97 5.64 -1.87
N PHE A 55 -5.25 5.60 -3.16
CA PHE A 55 -5.07 6.75 -4.04
C PHE A 55 -5.84 6.56 -5.34
N THR A 56 -5.95 7.64 -6.12
CA THR A 56 -6.55 7.59 -7.45
C THR A 56 -5.48 7.87 -8.49
N THR A 57 -5.68 7.33 -9.68
CA THR A 57 -4.75 7.52 -10.79
C THR A 57 -5.52 7.39 -12.12
N PRO A 58 -5.13 8.16 -13.14
CA PRO A 58 -5.71 8.00 -14.47
C PRO A 58 -5.16 6.79 -15.24
N LEU A 59 -4.13 6.12 -14.70
CA LEU A 59 -3.52 4.96 -15.36
C LEU A 59 -4.41 3.74 -15.24
N ASP A 60 -4.32 2.82 -16.21
CA ASP A 60 -5.04 1.55 -16.14
C ASP A 60 -4.32 0.55 -15.23
N TYR A 61 -4.98 -0.59 -14.99
CA TYR A 61 -4.47 -1.62 -14.09
C TYR A 61 -3.05 -2.08 -14.47
N THR A 62 -2.84 -2.36 -15.76
CA THR A 62 -1.55 -2.89 -16.24
C THR A 62 -0.42 -1.91 -16.00
N HIS A 63 -0.65 -0.63 -16.31
CA HIS A 63 0.38 0.39 -16.10
C HIS A 63 0.68 0.59 -14.61
N VAL A 64 -0.36 0.61 -13.76
CA VAL A 64 -0.15 0.70 -12.32
C VAL A 64 0.67 -0.49 -11.83
N ARG A 65 0.27 -1.71 -12.21
CA ARG A 65 0.98 -2.91 -11.80
C ARG A 65 2.45 -2.87 -12.21
N ASN A 66 2.73 -2.42 -13.43
CA ASN A 66 4.10 -2.32 -13.91
C ASN A 66 4.92 -1.35 -13.09
N HIS A 67 4.36 -0.20 -12.72
CA HIS A 67 5.03 0.75 -11.83
C HIS A 67 5.33 0.13 -10.48
N LEU A 68 4.36 -0.59 -9.90
CA LEU A 68 4.54 -1.19 -8.58
C LEU A 68 5.62 -2.27 -8.60
N LYS A 69 5.64 -3.11 -9.64
CA LYS A 69 6.66 -4.14 -9.78
C LYS A 69 8.06 -3.55 -10.01
N HIS A 70 8.12 -2.43 -10.73
CA HIS A 70 9.38 -1.71 -10.88
C HIS A 70 9.89 -1.18 -9.54
N MET A 71 8.99 -0.65 -8.72
CA MET A 71 9.34 -0.18 -7.37
C MET A 71 9.89 -1.31 -6.50
N GLU A 72 9.30 -2.50 -6.59
CA GLU A 72 9.84 -3.66 -5.89
C GLU A 72 11.29 -3.94 -6.29
N THR A 73 11.58 -3.84 -7.58
CA THR A 73 12.93 -4.03 -8.10
C THR A 73 13.88 -2.95 -7.61
N VAL A 74 13.44 -1.70 -7.62
CA VAL A 74 14.24 -0.57 -7.11
C VAL A 74 14.59 -0.77 -5.65
N CYS A 75 13.68 -1.35 -4.86
CA CYS A 75 13.93 -1.66 -3.45
C CYS A 75 14.85 -2.88 -3.27
N GLY A 76 15.18 -3.57 -4.34
CA GLY A 76 16.18 -4.65 -4.28
C GLY A 76 15.63 -6.07 -4.37
N ASN A 77 14.34 -6.24 -4.62
CA ASN A 77 13.77 -7.58 -4.76
C ASN A 77 14.41 -8.35 -5.92
N THR A 78 14.69 -9.63 -5.68
CA THR A 78 15.13 -10.55 -6.73
C THR A 78 14.51 -11.92 -6.49
N PRO A 79 14.34 -12.74 -7.54
CA PRO A 79 13.85 -14.11 -7.36
C PRO A 79 14.72 -14.94 -6.41
N ALA A 80 16.04 -14.74 -6.45
CA ALA A 80 16.98 -15.47 -5.58
C ALA A 80 16.72 -15.16 -4.12
N LYS A 81 16.51 -13.88 -3.78
CA LYS A 81 16.21 -13.46 -2.41
C LYS A 81 14.89 -14.02 -1.93
N ARG A 82 13.85 -14.02 -2.80
CA ARG A 82 12.55 -14.58 -2.46
C ARG A 82 12.63 -16.07 -2.15
N LYS A 83 13.49 -16.81 -2.83
CA LYS A 83 13.68 -18.23 -2.53
C LYS A 83 14.19 -18.45 -1.12
N HIS A 84 14.89 -17.47 -0.55
CA HIS A 84 15.39 -17.51 0.81
C HIS A 84 14.49 -16.75 1.77
N ASN A 85 13.25 -16.46 1.36
CA ASN A 85 12.24 -15.76 2.16
C ASN A 85 12.69 -14.34 2.55
N GLN A 86 13.57 -13.74 1.76
CA GLN A 86 13.96 -12.35 1.94
C GLN A 86 13.17 -11.49 0.99
N VAL A 87 12.22 -10.73 1.55
CA VAL A 87 11.30 -9.89 0.77
C VAL A 87 11.62 -8.43 1.09
N GLU A 88 12.37 -7.78 0.21
CA GLU A 88 12.75 -6.39 0.43
C GLU A 88 11.56 -5.47 0.21
N MET A 89 10.68 -5.78 -0.74
CA MET A 89 9.47 -5.03 -0.95
C MET A 89 8.45 -5.89 -1.70
N ASP A 90 7.22 -5.88 -1.21
CA ASP A 90 6.10 -6.56 -1.85
C ASP A 90 4.93 -5.59 -1.90
N ILE A 91 4.44 -5.31 -3.10
CA ILE A 91 3.35 -4.36 -3.31
C ILE A 91 2.29 -5.04 -4.16
N ASP A 92 1.09 -5.18 -3.59
CA ASP A 92 -0.02 -5.85 -4.27
C ASP A 92 -1.21 -4.94 -4.40
N ILE A 93 -1.87 -4.97 -5.55
CA ILE A 93 -3.12 -4.25 -5.76
C ILE A 93 -4.22 -5.06 -5.08
N LEU A 94 -4.88 -4.48 -4.08
CA LEU A 94 -5.99 -5.12 -3.38
C LEU A 94 -7.32 -4.77 -4.00
N SER A 95 -7.48 -3.54 -4.50
CA SER A 95 -8.68 -3.19 -5.26
C SER A 95 -8.35 -2.16 -6.32
N PHE A 96 -9.02 -2.27 -7.45
CA PHE A 96 -8.86 -1.35 -8.56
C PHE A 96 -10.19 -1.28 -9.30
N ASP A 97 -10.72 -0.07 -9.43
CA ASP A 97 -11.94 0.20 -10.20
C ASP A 97 -13.11 -0.68 -9.75
N GLY A 98 -13.24 -0.84 -8.43
CA GLY A 98 -14.33 -1.61 -7.82
C GLY A 98 -14.13 -3.11 -7.78
N GLN A 99 -13.03 -3.61 -8.31
CA GLN A 99 -12.73 -5.02 -8.33
C GLN A 99 -11.66 -5.37 -7.30
N HIS A 100 -11.84 -6.48 -6.58
CA HIS A 100 -10.90 -6.96 -5.57
C HIS A 100 -9.94 -7.99 -6.15
N TYR A 101 -8.70 -7.97 -5.66
CA TYR A 101 -7.63 -8.88 -6.03
C TYR A 101 -7.00 -9.42 -4.75
N HIS A 102 -6.30 -10.56 -4.83
CA HIS A 102 -5.61 -11.16 -3.68
C HIS A 102 -6.55 -11.42 -2.52
N GLN A 103 -7.60 -12.21 -2.77
CA GLN A 103 -8.65 -12.48 -1.77
C GLN A 103 -8.09 -13.01 -0.46
N LYS A 104 -7.04 -13.83 -0.49
CA LYS A 104 -6.43 -14.36 0.73
C LYS A 104 -5.87 -13.26 1.63
N ASP A 105 -5.36 -12.18 1.02
CA ASP A 105 -4.85 -11.04 1.79
C ASP A 105 -6.00 -10.28 2.42
N TRP A 106 -7.12 -10.13 1.70
CA TRP A 106 -8.32 -9.48 2.24
C TRP A 106 -8.84 -10.19 3.49
N ASP A 107 -8.67 -11.50 3.58
CA ASP A 107 -9.16 -12.29 4.69
C ASP A 107 -8.30 -12.18 5.95
N ARG A 108 -7.14 -11.52 5.87
CA ARG A 108 -6.25 -11.36 7.02
C ARG A 108 -6.75 -10.23 7.91
N ASP A 109 -6.75 -10.50 9.22
CA ASP A 109 -7.24 -9.53 10.21
C ASP A 109 -6.50 -8.20 10.13
N TYR A 110 -5.17 -8.24 9.95
CA TYR A 110 -4.40 -7.01 9.93
C TYR A 110 -4.72 -6.16 8.70
N ILE A 111 -5.02 -6.78 7.57
CA ILE A 111 -5.43 -6.04 6.36
C ILE A 111 -6.77 -5.36 6.62
N GLN A 112 -7.74 -6.08 7.17
CA GLN A 112 -9.05 -5.52 7.47
C GLN A 112 -8.95 -4.34 8.44
N GLY A 113 -8.08 -4.45 9.45
CA GLY A 113 -7.86 -3.37 10.41
C GLY A 113 -7.26 -2.13 9.75
N LEU A 114 -6.26 -2.31 8.89
CA LEU A 114 -5.61 -1.19 8.20
C LEU A 114 -6.56 -0.53 7.20
N VAL A 115 -7.38 -1.31 6.50
CA VAL A 115 -8.37 -0.77 5.57
C VAL A 115 -9.40 0.07 6.33
N LYS A 116 -9.87 -0.41 7.48
CA LYS A 116 -10.79 0.36 8.33
C LYS A 116 -10.16 1.66 8.80
N GLU A 117 -8.89 1.64 9.13
CA GLU A 117 -8.17 2.85 9.51
C GLU A 117 -8.24 3.90 8.39
N LEU A 118 -8.01 3.49 7.14
CA LEU A 118 -8.08 4.40 6.00
C LEU A 118 -9.49 4.93 5.80
N GLU A 119 -10.49 4.07 5.91
CA GLU A 119 -11.89 4.48 5.77
C GLU A 119 -12.28 5.52 6.82
N GLY A 120 -11.78 5.34 8.04
CA GLY A 120 -11.99 6.32 9.10
C GLY A 120 -11.36 7.67 8.80
N HIS A 121 -10.16 7.67 8.23
CA HIS A 121 -9.49 8.91 7.83
C HIS A 121 -10.25 9.61 6.70
N GLU A 122 -10.75 8.86 5.72
CA GLU A 122 -11.54 9.44 4.63
C GLU A 122 -12.80 10.10 5.16
N VAL A 123 -13.50 9.44 6.08
CA VAL A 123 -14.70 10.02 6.69
C VAL A 123 -14.37 11.29 7.46
N GLN A 124 -13.30 11.29 8.23
CA GLN A 124 -12.85 12.48 8.96
C GLN A 124 -12.50 13.62 8.01
N ASP A 125 -11.76 13.30 6.95
CA ASP A 125 -11.37 14.29 5.96
C ASP A 125 -12.60 14.89 5.28
N SER A 126 -13.56 14.06 4.94
CA SER A 126 -14.81 14.52 4.33
C SER A 126 -15.56 15.46 5.27
N THR A 127 -15.60 15.15 6.56
CA THR A 127 -16.24 15.98 7.56
C THR A 127 -15.51 17.31 7.69
N CYS A 128 -14.20 17.25 7.73
CA CYS A 128 -13.38 18.46 7.83
C CYS A 128 -13.55 19.35 6.61
N SER A 129 -13.72 18.78 5.44
CA SER A 129 -13.82 19.55 4.21
C SER A 129 -15.09 20.40 4.15
N PHE A 130 -16.10 20.11 4.93
CA PHE A 130 -17.28 20.98 5.03
C PHE A 130 -16.90 22.39 5.48
N ASN A 131 -15.86 22.46 6.23
CA ASN A 131 -15.42 23.74 6.77
C ASN A 131 -14.43 24.43 5.87
N SER A 132 -13.98 23.73 4.92
CA SER A 132 -12.96 24.24 4.03
C SER A 132 -13.25 23.88 2.60
N ILE A 133 -13.51 22.87 2.54
CA ILE A 133 -13.39 22.37 1.56
C ILE A 133 -13.81 21.81 0.77
N ASN A 134 -13.87 21.69 0.66
CA ASN A 134 -13.96 21.11 0.13
C ASN A 134 -13.43 20.85 -0.55
N ASN A 135 -12.85 20.52 -0.50
CA ASN A 135 -12.29 20.27 -1.03
C ASN A 135 -11.54 19.66 -1.42
N HIS A 136 -11.44 19.25 -1.43
CA HIS A 136 -11.00 18.72 -1.76
C HIS A 136 -10.90 17.90 -2.13
N LYS A 137 -11.13 17.49 -2.24
CA LYS A 137 -11.26 16.79 -2.43
C LYS A 137 -11.25 16.23 -2.82
N ASN A 138 -11.26 16.47 -2.84
CA ASN A 138 -11.35 15.99 -3.02
C ASN A 138 -10.95 15.44 -3.14
N LYS A 139 -10.88 15.21 -3.06
CA LYS A 139 -10.61 14.74 -3.01
C LYS A 139 -10.45 13.88 -3.17
N ARG A 140 -10.42 13.75 -3.33
CA ARG A 140 -10.42 13.11 -3.39
C ARG A 140 -10.70 12.63 -3.85
N ASP A 141 -10.55 12.59 -3.88
CA ASP A 141 -10.84 12.30 -4.11
C ASP A 141 -10.73 12.02 -4.08
N LYS A 142 -10.72 11.77 -4.13
CA LYS A 142 -10.80 11.64 -4.01
C LYS A 142 -10.92 11.58 -4.19
#